data_047c84de8913eebb03bc0932b4d10061
#
_entry.id   047c84de8913eebb03bc0932b4d10061
#
_cell.length_a   1.000
_cell.length_b   1.000
_cell.length_c   1.000
_cell.angle_alpha   90.00
_cell.angle_beta   90.00
_cell.angle_gamma   90.00
#
_symmetry.space_group_name_H-M   'P 1'
#
loop_
_entity.id
_entity.type
_entity.pdbx_description
1 polymer ?
#
loop_
_entity_poly.entity_id
_entity_poly.type
_entity_poly.pdbx_seq_one_letter_code
_entity_poly.pdbx_strand_id
1 'polypeptide(L)'
;APNAKDLASRDVVSRSMSIEINEGRGVGKDQDHVHLNLSHLDKDIIESRLPGITDAARLFANVDVTKEPIPVVPTVHYNMGGIPTNYKAEVLTVNGSEKTVPGLMAIGEAACVSVHGANRLGSNSLIDLVVFGRAAAKRAAELVKPGTPHEEIPESETQKCLDRFDKLRNAQGNNSTAELRLSMQKTMQSKCAVFRTEKNLKEGVDEIKKTYDGMDSISVKDRSLVFNTDLVETLEFDNLIRQAVTTVESAYHRKESRGAHARDDYPKRDDE
;
A
#
# COMPACT_ATOMS: atom_id res chain seq x y z
N ALA A 1 -3.63 -5.26 -25.79
CA ALA A 1 -2.18 -5.43 -26.08
C ALA A 1 -1.92 -6.54 -27.12
N PRO A 2 -2.38 -6.40 -28.39
CA PRO A 2 -2.36 -7.48 -29.36
C PRO A 2 -0.94 -7.98 -29.71
N ASN A 3 0.08 -7.12 -29.57
CA ASN A 3 1.46 -7.49 -29.87
C ASN A 3 2.17 -8.13 -28.68
N ALA A 4 1.88 -7.68 -27.47
CA ALA A 4 2.53 -8.17 -26.25
C ALA A 4 1.78 -9.36 -25.64
N LYS A 5 0.49 -9.50 -25.92
CA LYS A 5 -0.38 -10.58 -25.40
C LYS A 5 -0.23 -10.73 -23.87
N ASP A 6 0.10 -11.94 -23.42
CA ASP A 6 0.38 -12.30 -22.04
C ASP A 6 1.66 -11.69 -21.44
N LEU A 7 2.54 -11.14 -22.28
CA LEU A 7 3.71 -10.37 -21.87
C LEU A 7 3.44 -8.86 -21.73
N ALA A 8 2.19 -8.42 -21.82
CA ALA A 8 1.83 -7.03 -21.57
C ALA A 8 2.22 -6.60 -20.16
N SER A 9 2.62 -5.34 -20.01
CA SER A 9 2.98 -4.80 -18.69
C SER A 9 1.77 -4.83 -17.75
N ARG A 10 2.02 -5.00 -16.46
CA ARG A 10 0.96 -5.19 -15.45
C ARG A 10 0.00 -4.00 -15.36
N ASP A 11 0.48 -2.78 -15.56
CA ASP A 11 -0.34 -1.57 -15.60
C ASP A 11 -1.32 -1.58 -16.78
N VAL A 12 -0.91 -2.07 -17.96
CA VAL A 12 -1.79 -2.24 -19.12
C VAL A 12 -2.86 -3.29 -18.85
N VAL A 13 -2.48 -4.43 -18.26
CA VAL A 13 -3.42 -5.49 -17.89
C VAL A 13 -4.43 -4.98 -16.85
N SER A 14 -3.96 -4.31 -15.80
CA SER A 14 -4.82 -3.76 -14.75
C SER A 14 -5.80 -2.73 -15.28
N ARG A 15 -5.35 -1.83 -16.17
CA ARG A 15 -6.24 -0.87 -16.83
C ARG A 15 -7.30 -1.57 -17.68
N SER A 16 -6.92 -2.58 -18.46
CA SER A 16 -7.86 -3.35 -19.27
C SER A 16 -8.91 -4.07 -18.42
N MET A 17 -8.49 -4.72 -17.34
CA MET A 17 -9.41 -5.37 -16.40
C MET A 17 -10.37 -4.36 -15.77
N SER A 18 -9.87 -3.20 -15.35
CA SER A 18 -10.70 -2.15 -14.76
C SER A 18 -11.71 -1.58 -15.76
N ILE A 19 -11.36 -1.46 -17.05
CA ILE A 19 -12.29 -1.06 -18.11
C ILE A 19 -13.42 -2.09 -18.23
N GLU A 20 -13.10 -3.38 -18.31
CA GLU A 20 -14.11 -4.44 -18.42
C GLU A 20 -15.10 -4.42 -17.24
N ILE A 21 -14.58 -4.25 -16.02
CA ILE A 21 -15.40 -4.16 -14.81
C ILE A 21 -16.29 -2.89 -14.84
N ASN A 22 -15.70 -1.73 -15.11
CA ASN A 22 -16.40 -0.44 -15.07
C ASN A 22 -17.48 -0.32 -16.16
N GLU A 23 -17.33 -1.00 -17.30
CA GLU A 23 -18.30 -1.05 -18.38
C GLU A 23 -19.35 -2.17 -18.20
N GLY A 24 -19.40 -2.83 -17.04
CA GLY A 24 -20.38 -3.85 -16.70
C GLY A 24 -20.13 -5.20 -17.36
N ARG A 25 -18.90 -5.47 -17.83
CA ARG A 25 -18.50 -6.78 -18.36
C ARG A 25 -17.74 -7.63 -17.34
N GLY A 26 -17.73 -7.21 -16.10
CA GLY A 26 -17.27 -8.02 -14.98
C GLY A 26 -18.11 -9.28 -14.81
N VAL A 27 -17.61 -10.23 -14.02
CA VAL A 27 -18.27 -11.50 -13.74
C VAL A 27 -18.73 -11.58 -12.28
N GLY A 28 -19.49 -12.63 -11.96
CA GLY A 28 -20.08 -12.81 -10.65
C GLY A 28 -21.36 -11.99 -10.44
N LYS A 29 -21.94 -12.10 -9.24
CA LYS A 29 -23.20 -11.44 -8.90
C LYS A 29 -23.10 -9.91 -8.93
N ASP A 30 -21.97 -9.41 -8.49
CA ASP A 30 -21.74 -7.96 -8.33
C ASP A 30 -20.97 -7.35 -9.53
N GLN A 31 -20.58 -8.18 -10.52
CA GLN A 31 -19.85 -7.79 -11.73
C GLN A 31 -18.54 -7.01 -11.44
N ASP A 32 -17.89 -7.31 -10.31
CA ASP A 32 -16.78 -6.55 -9.72
C ASP A 32 -15.39 -7.17 -9.96
N HIS A 33 -15.32 -8.29 -10.70
CA HIS A 33 -14.08 -8.99 -10.99
C HIS A 33 -14.06 -9.61 -12.40
N VAL A 34 -12.93 -10.19 -12.80
CA VAL A 34 -12.77 -10.96 -14.02
C VAL A 34 -12.22 -12.35 -13.70
N HIS A 35 -12.24 -13.26 -14.67
CA HIS A 35 -11.77 -14.63 -14.49
C HIS A 35 -10.35 -14.84 -15.04
N LEU A 36 -9.44 -15.38 -14.23
CA LEU A 36 -8.16 -15.92 -14.67
C LEU A 36 -8.31 -17.45 -14.89
N ASN A 37 -8.27 -17.88 -16.14
CA ASN A 37 -8.43 -19.29 -16.48
C ASN A 37 -7.06 -19.97 -16.67
N LEU A 38 -6.80 -21.01 -15.88
CA LEU A 38 -5.61 -21.86 -15.95
C LEU A 38 -5.94 -23.28 -16.44
N SER A 39 -7.21 -23.65 -16.65
CA SER A 39 -7.65 -25.00 -17.00
C SER A 39 -7.16 -25.49 -18.38
N HIS A 40 -6.57 -24.60 -19.18
CA HIS A 40 -5.94 -24.94 -20.45
C HIS A 40 -4.51 -25.49 -20.31
N LEU A 41 -3.94 -25.40 -19.12
CA LEU A 41 -2.61 -25.92 -18.79
C LEU A 41 -2.71 -27.36 -18.27
N ASP A 42 -1.68 -28.16 -18.57
CA ASP A 42 -1.59 -29.51 -18.01
C ASP A 42 -1.50 -29.46 -16.48
N LYS A 43 -2.17 -30.43 -15.83
CA LYS A 43 -2.20 -30.53 -14.38
C LYS A 43 -0.81 -30.57 -13.76
N ASP A 44 0.11 -31.32 -14.35
CA ASP A 44 1.49 -31.43 -13.88
C ASP A 44 2.25 -30.11 -13.95
N ILE A 45 1.94 -29.27 -14.94
CA ILE A 45 2.47 -27.91 -15.06
C ILE A 45 1.92 -27.01 -13.94
N ILE A 46 0.62 -27.07 -13.71
CA ILE A 46 -0.02 -26.29 -12.64
C ILE A 46 0.58 -26.66 -11.27
N GLU A 47 0.65 -27.97 -10.95
CA GLU A 47 1.15 -28.46 -9.68
C GLU A 47 2.65 -28.14 -9.47
N SER A 48 3.47 -28.26 -10.51
CA SER A 48 4.92 -28.03 -10.40
C SER A 48 5.34 -26.57 -10.47
N ARG A 49 4.62 -25.73 -11.22
CA ARG A 49 5.00 -24.33 -11.49
C ARG A 49 4.19 -23.30 -10.72
N LEU A 50 2.96 -23.63 -10.33
CA LEU A 50 2.00 -22.70 -9.73
C LEU A 50 1.40 -23.22 -8.40
N PRO A 51 2.18 -23.89 -7.50
CA PRO A 51 1.62 -24.47 -6.29
C PRO A 51 1.00 -23.41 -5.37
N GLY A 52 1.65 -22.26 -5.21
CA GLY A 52 1.15 -21.17 -4.36
C GLY A 52 -0.16 -20.55 -4.86
N ILE A 53 -0.33 -20.40 -6.19
CA ILE A 53 -1.60 -19.91 -6.78
C ILE A 53 -2.71 -20.94 -6.59
N THR A 54 -2.39 -22.21 -6.78
CA THR A 54 -3.34 -23.34 -6.58
C THR A 54 -3.84 -23.38 -5.15
N ASP A 55 -2.94 -23.29 -4.18
CA ASP A 55 -3.30 -23.30 -2.76
C ASP A 55 -4.11 -22.04 -2.38
N ALA A 56 -3.71 -20.87 -2.84
CA ALA A 56 -4.45 -19.63 -2.59
C ALA A 56 -5.87 -19.68 -3.17
N ALA A 57 -6.03 -20.13 -4.41
CA ALA A 57 -7.35 -20.27 -5.04
C ALA A 57 -8.25 -21.25 -4.28
N ARG A 58 -7.69 -22.40 -3.86
CA ARG A 58 -8.43 -23.38 -3.07
C ARG A 58 -8.84 -22.85 -1.71
N LEU A 59 -7.90 -22.22 -0.97
CA LEU A 59 -8.14 -21.80 0.41
C LEU A 59 -9.04 -20.55 0.51
N PHE A 60 -8.86 -19.58 -0.38
CA PHE A 60 -9.54 -18.30 -0.27
C PHE A 60 -10.74 -18.14 -1.21
N ALA A 61 -10.74 -18.82 -2.36
CA ALA A 61 -11.84 -18.74 -3.32
C ALA A 61 -12.63 -20.07 -3.46
N ASN A 62 -12.17 -21.16 -2.83
CA ASN A 62 -12.72 -22.51 -2.96
C ASN A 62 -12.77 -22.98 -4.43
N VAL A 63 -11.73 -22.66 -5.21
CA VAL A 63 -11.63 -22.95 -6.65
C VAL A 63 -10.60 -24.06 -6.89
N ASP A 64 -10.97 -25.07 -7.67
CA ASP A 64 -10.06 -26.03 -8.29
C ASP A 64 -9.56 -25.46 -9.63
N VAL A 65 -8.36 -24.91 -9.65
CA VAL A 65 -7.79 -24.21 -10.81
C VAL A 65 -7.62 -25.09 -12.06
N THR A 66 -7.69 -26.42 -11.89
CA THR A 66 -7.65 -27.36 -13.03
C THR A 66 -9.00 -27.47 -13.75
N LYS A 67 -10.08 -26.97 -13.16
CA LYS A 67 -11.45 -27.08 -13.66
C LYS A 67 -12.18 -25.75 -13.78
N GLU A 68 -11.87 -24.81 -12.89
CA GLU A 68 -12.60 -23.57 -12.75
C GLU A 68 -11.66 -22.36 -12.80
N PRO A 69 -12.12 -21.22 -13.32
CA PRO A 69 -11.32 -20.00 -13.33
C PRO A 69 -11.28 -19.35 -11.95
N ILE A 70 -10.17 -18.67 -11.67
CA ILE A 70 -9.94 -17.91 -10.43
C ILE A 70 -10.59 -16.53 -10.57
N PRO A 71 -11.42 -16.07 -9.62
CA PRO A 71 -11.87 -14.69 -9.58
C PRO A 71 -10.69 -13.77 -9.22
N VAL A 72 -10.45 -12.74 -10.03
CA VAL A 72 -9.35 -11.79 -9.84
C VAL A 72 -9.82 -10.36 -10.10
N VAL A 73 -9.24 -9.43 -9.35
CA VAL A 73 -9.48 -7.99 -9.49
C VAL A 73 -8.14 -7.25 -9.38
N PRO A 74 -7.95 -6.14 -10.12
CA PRO A 74 -6.76 -5.30 -9.94
C PRO A 74 -6.68 -4.76 -8.52
N THR A 75 -5.55 -5.01 -7.85
CA THR A 75 -5.27 -4.50 -6.51
C THR A 75 -3.89 -3.87 -6.45
N VAL A 76 -3.65 -3.02 -5.45
CA VAL A 76 -2.34 -2.43 -5.19
C VAL A 76 -1.34 -3.55 -4.87
N HIS A 77 -0.18 -3.51 -5.53
CA HIS A 77 0.89 -4.48 -5.33
C HIS A 77 2.14 -3.87 -4.68
N TYR A 78 2.50 -2.64 -5.06
CA TYR A 78 3.70 -1.97 -4.60
C TYR A 78 3.46 -0.46 -4.51
N ASN A 79 3.95 0.16 -3.46
CA ASN A 79 3.85 1.60 -3.26
C ASN A 79 5.13 2.29 -3.73
N MET A 80 5.11 2.88 -4.93
CA MET A 80 6.20 3.73 -5.39
C MET A 80 6.13 5.08 -4.67
N GLY A 81 7.28 5.62 -4.28
CA GLY A 81 7.36 6.75 -3.38
C GLY A 81 7.73 6.31 -1.98
N GLY A 82 7.34 7.06 -0.97
CA GLY A 82 7.63 6.75 0.43
C GLY A 82 8.49 7.81 1.10
N ILE A 83 9.23 7.41 2.13
CA ILE A 83 10.10 8.30 2.91
C ILE A 83 11.30 8.70 2.04
N PRO A 84 11.50 9.99 1.71
CA PRO A 84 12.63 10.42 0.88
C PRO A 84 13.96 10.10 1.54
N THR A 85 14.87 9.47 0.78
CA THR A 85 16.22 9.14 1.25
C THR A 85 17.29 9.47 0.22
N ASN A 86 18.51 9.69 0.70
CA ASN A 86 19.69 9.67 -0.16
C ASN A 86 20.14 8.21 -0.43
N TYR A 87 21.16 8.05 -1.28
CA TYR A 87 21.71 6.72 -1.64
C TYR A 87 22.37 5.97 -0.47
N LYS A 88 22.62 6.66 0.67
CA LYS A 88 23.11 6.05 1.93
C LYS A 88 21.96 5.65 2.85
N ALA A 89 20.72 5.72 2.39
CA ALA A 89 19.50 5.44 3.13
C ALA A 89 19.17 6.42 4.26
N GLU A 90 19.86 7.57 4.35
CA GLU A 90 19.55 8.60 5.33
C GLU A 90 18.28 9.36 4.91
N VAL A 91 17.33 9.51 5.82
CA VAL A 91 16.07 10.22 5.57
C VAL A 91 16.32 11.69 5.30
N LEU A 92 15.65 12.22 4.29
CA LEU A 92 15.75 13.60 3.87
C LEU A 92 14.52 14.42 4.33
N THR A 93 14.75 15.65 4.67
CA THR A 93 13.71 16.66 4.85
C THR A 93 14.05 17.91 4.08
N VAL A 94 13.04 18.67 3.66
CA VAL A 94 13.22 19.91 2.94
C VAL A 94 12.65 21.06 3.78
N ASN A 95 13.54 21.94 4.21
CA ASN A 95 13.17 23.20 4.86
C ASN A 95 14.09 24.29 4.31
N GLY A 96 13.71 24.85 3.15
CA GLY A 96 14.51 25.79 2.37
C GLY A 96 15.67 25.12 1.60
N SER A 97 16.28 24.07 2.14
CA SER A 97 17.27 23.21 1.49
C SER A 97 17.11 21.77 1.96
N GLU A 98 17.58 20.83 1.15
CA GLU A 98 17.60 19.41 1.51
C GLU A 98 18.59 19.16 2.65
N LYS A 99 18.14 18.44 3.69
CA LYS A 99 18.91 18.06 4.87
C LYS A 99 18.63 16.63 5.28
N THR A 100 19.62 15.94 5.81
CA THR A 100 19.41 14.64 6.44
C THR A 100 18.80 14.78 7.83
N VAL A 101 17.92 13.85 8.19
CA VAL A 101 17.40 13.71 9.55
C VAL A 101 18.38 12.81 10.33
N PRO A 102 19.10 13.34 11.32
CA PRO A 102 20.11 12.57 12.03
C PRO A 102 19.53 11.33 12.70
N GLY A 103 20.19 10.18 12.54
CA GLY A 103 19.80 8.92 13.18
C GLY A 103 18.57 8.21 12.57
N LEU A 104 17.91 8.78 11.56
CA LEU A 104 16.78 8.16 10.90
C LEU A 104 17.15 7.65 9.51
N MET A 105 16.87 6.38 9.25
CA MET A 105 17.11 5.73 7.96
C MET A 105 15.86 5.01 7.48
N ALA A 106 15.70 4.90 6.15
CA ALA A 106 14.66 4.10 5.53
C ALA A 106 15.20 3.39 4.28
N ILE A 107 14.71 2.16 4.04
CA ILE A 107 15.12 1.31 2.92
C ILE A 107 13.93 0.55 2.34
N GLY A 108 14.10 0.04 1.13
CA GLY A 108 13.10 -0.80 0.46
C GLY A 108 11.82 -0.07 0.17
N GLU A 109 10.70 -0.77 0.17
CA GLU A 109 9.39 -0.22 -0.22
C GLU A 109 8.92 0.97 0.64
N ALA A 110 9.34 1.04 1.92
CA ALA A 110 9.04 2.18 2.78
C ALA A 110 9.78 3.45 2.39
N ALA A 111 10.89 3.34 1.66
CA ALA A 111 11.75 4.45 1.27
C ALA A 111 11.52 4.90 -0.18
N CYS A 112 11.88 6.14 -0.46
CA CYS A 112 11.95 6.68 -1.81
C CYS A 112 13.37 7.20 -2.08
N VAL A 113 14.24 6.34 -2.60
CA VAL A 113 15.56 6.71 -3.10
C VAL A 113 15.52 7.07 -4.60
N SER A 114 14.31 7.15 -5.18
CA SER A 114 14.00 7.57 -6.55
C SER A 114 14.52 6.63 -7.67
N VAL A 115 14.80 5.34 -7.35
CA VAL A 115 15.30 4.38 -8.36
C VAL A 115 14.18 3.70 -9.16
N HIS A 116 12.93 3.75 -8.69
CA HIS A 116 11.79 3.10 -9.34
C HIS A 116 10.98 4.03 -10.25
N GLY A 117 11.17 5.34 -10.13
CA GLY A 117 10.33 6.31 -10.82
C GLY A 117 8.85 6.14 -10.42
N ALA A 118 7.95 6.28 -11.38
CA ALA A 118 6.52 6.17 -11.16
C ALA A 118 5.93 4.77 -11.43
N ASN A 119 6.76 3.81 -11.85
CA ASN A 119 6.34 2.43 -12.10
C ASN A 119 7.54 1.48 -11.98
N ARG A 120 7.58 0.72 -10.90
CA ARG A 120 8.66 -0.22 -10.61
C ARG A 120 8.68 -1.37 -11.61
N LEU A 121 9.86 -1.69 -12.14
CA LEU A 121 10.06 -2.89 -12.94
C LEU A 121 10.00 -4.16 -12.08
N GLY A 122 9.54 -5.25 -12.67
CA GLY A 122 9.45 -6.54 -12.02
C GLY A 122 10.78 -6.95 -11.35
N SER A 123 10.70 -7.55 -10.18
CA SER A 123 11.81 -8.01 -9.32
C SER A 123 12.73 -6.94 -8.74
N ASN A 124 12.66 -5.67 -9.20
CA ASN A 124 13.57 -4.62 -8.72
C ASN A 124 13.35 -4.25 -7.25
N SER A 125 12.20 -4.56 -6.65
CA SER A 125 12.00 -4.39 -5.20
C SER A 125 12.96 -5.23 -4.36
N LEU A 126 13.25 -6.47 -4.78
CA LEU A 126 14.19 -7.34 -4.07
C LEU A 126 15.64 -6.82 -4.16
N ILE A 127 16.02 -6.28 -5.32
CA ILE A 127 17.34 -5.67 -5.51
C ILE A 127 17.48 -4.42 -4.64
N ASP A 128 16.46 -3.57 -4.60
CA ASP A 128 16.38 -2.37 -3.76
C ASP A 128 16.60 -2.71 -2.27
N LEU A 129 15.87 -3.69 -1.74
CA LEU A 129 16.01 -4.14 -0.35
C LEU A 129 17.46 -4.54 -0.02
N VAL A 130 18.11 -5.30 -0.89
CA VAL A 130 19.47 -5.79 -0.67
C VAL A 130 20.51 -4.67 -0.79
N VAL A 131 20.40 -3.85 -1.83
CA VAL A 131 21.39 -2.78 -2.12
C VAL A 131 21.35 -1.70 -1.05
N PHE A 132 20.15 -1.16 -0.77
CA PHE A 132 20.02 -0.06 0.19
C PHE A 132 20.04 -0.54 1.64
N GLY A 133 19.64 -1.77 1.93
CA GLY A 133 19.88 -2.40 3.24
C GLY A 133 21.36 -2.50 3.56
N ARG A 134 22.19 -2.91 2.58
CA ARG A 134 23.66 -2.93 2.73
C ARG A 134 24.24 -1.50 2.85
N ALA A 135 23.72 -0.54 2.10
CA ALA A 135 24.16 0.86 2.19
C ALA A 135 23.87 1.45 3.56
N ALA A 136 22.64 1.24 4.09
CA ALA A 136 22.24 1.66 5.42
C ALA A 136 23.12 1.05 6.52
N ALA A 137 23.39 -0.26 6.46
CA ALA A 137 24.24 -0.93 7.44
C ALA A 137 25.67 -0.35 7.47
N LYS A 138 26.27 -0.10 6.29
CA LYS A 138 27.58 0.55 6.19
C LYS A 138 27.56 1.96 6.76
N ARG A 139 26.53 2.73 6.43
CA ARG A 139 26.38 4.10 6.91
C ARG A 139 26.16 4.13 8.42
N ALA A 140 25.36 3.25 8.97
CA ALA A 140 25.17 3.11 10.42
C ALA A 140 26.50 2.82 11.14
N ALA A 141 27.32 1.91 10.58
CA ALA A 141 28.65 1.60 11.13
C ALA A 141 29.65 2.77 11.07
N GLU A 142 29.46 3.72 10.11
CA GLU A 142 30.23 4.96 10.07
C GLU A 142 29.80 5.95 11.18
N LEU A 143 28.48 6.03 11.43
CA LEU A 143 27.89 7.02 12.35
C LEU A 143 27.93 6.57 13.81
N VAL A 144 27.71 5.29 14.06
CA VAL A 144 27.57 4.72 15.41
C VAL A 144 28.78 3.86 15.72
N LYS A 145 29.47 4.16 16.80
CA LYS A 145 30.58 3.35 17.30
C LYS A 145 30.13 2.52 18.49
N PRO A 146 30.53 1.24 18.60
CA PRO A 146 30.24 0.44 19.78
C PRO A 146 30.73 1.14 21.05
N GLY A 147 29.89 1.15 22.09
CA GLY A 147 30.19 1.81 23.36
C GLY A 147 29.98 3.33 23.39
N THR A 148 29.51 3.95 22.29
CA THR A 148 29.10 5.35 22.34
C THR A 148 27.92 5.52 23.30
N PRO A 149 27.98 6.44 24.28
CA PRO A 149 26.85 6.69 25.17
C PRO A 149 25.64 7.20 24.38
N HIS A 150 24.48 6.70 24.76
CA HIS A 150 23.21 7.21 24.23
C HIS A 150 22.76 8.42 25.05
N GLU A 151 22.11 9.38 24.39
CA GLU A 151 21.37 10.41 25.11
C GLU A 151 20.18 9.76 25.81
N GLU A 152 19.87 10.24 27.01
CA GLU A 152 18.68 9.78 27.74
C GLU A 152 17.43 10.21 26.99
N ILE A 153 16.52 9.24 26.77
CA ILE A 153 15.21 9.54 26.18
C ILE A 153 14.37 10.23 27.27
N PRO A 154 13.84 11.44 27.02
CA PRO A 154 12.96 12.09 27.98
C PRO A 154 11.77 11.19 28.34
N GLU A 155 11.47 11.07 29.62
CA GLU A 155 10.33 10.26 30.09
C GLU A 155 9.01 10.66 29.41
N SER A 156 8.86 11.94 29.10
CA SER A 156 7.69 12.46 28.34
C SER A 156 7.50 11.82 26.96
N GLU A 157 8.56 11.40 26.28
CA GLU A 157 8.44 10.73 24.98
C GLU A 157 7.97 9.27 25.13
N THR A 158 8.47 8.59 26.16
CA THR A 158 7.98 7.26 26.53
C THR A 158 6.50 7.33 26.91
N GLN A 159 6.13 8.30 27.73
CA GLN A 159 4.74 8.49 28.17
C GLN A 159 3.80 8.76 27.01
N LYS A 160 4.17 9.56 26.01
CA LYS A 160 3.36 9.78 24.80
C LYS A 160 3.04 8.48 24.06
N CYS A 161 4.00 7.57 23.96
CA CYS A 161 3.79 6.25 23.34
C CYS A 161 2.82 5.39 24.15
N LEU A 162 2.97 5.37 25.47
CA LEU A 162 2.08 4.65 26.38
C LEU A 162 0.66 5.23 26.34
N ASP A 163 0.52 6.54 26.40
CA ASP A 163 -0.77 7.24 26.33
C ASP A 163 -1.50 6.94 25.02
N ARG A 164 -0.79 6.93 23.87
CA ARG A 164 -1.38 6.55 22.57
C ARG A 164 -1.89 5.12 22.59
N PHE A 165 -1.10 4.19 23.13
CA PHE A 165 -1.47 2.78 23.24
C PHE A 165 -2.69 2.61 24.15
N ASP A 166 -2.67 3.20 25.34
CA ASP A 166 -3.76 3.10 26.32
C ASP A 166 -5.03 3.82 25.84
N LYS A 167 -4.92 4.93 25.14
CA LYS A 167 -6.05 5.60 24.51
C LYS A 167 -6.79 4.66 23.56
N LEU A 168 -6.09 3.96 22.70
CA LEU A 168 -6.69 3.03 21.74
C LEU A 168 -7.23 1.79 22.46
N ARG A 169 -6.45 1.18 23.35
CA ARG A 169 -6.85 -0.01 24.11
C ARG A 169 -8.13 0.21 24.94
N ASN A 170 -8.31 1.41 25.49
CA ASN A 170 -9.45 1.76 26.32
C ASN A 170 -10.56 2.51 25.58
N ALA A 171 -10.47 2.63 24.26
CA ALA A 171 -11.44 3.34 23.44
C ALA A 171 -12.86 2.72 23.55
N GLN A 172 -13.86 3.56 23.73
CA GLN A 172 -15.27 3.17 23.97
C GLN A 172 -16.24 3.92 23.04
N GLY A 173 -15.81 4.25 21.84
CA GLY A 173 -16.66 4.92 20.86
C GLY A 173 -17.72 4.01 20.24
N ASN A 174 -18.31 4.49 19.16
CA ASN A 174 -19.39 3.79 18.46
C ASN A 174 -18.92 3.12 17.15
N ASN A 175 -17.72 3.43 16.67
CA ASN A 175 -17.20 2.91 15.41
C ASN A 175 -16.33 1.69 15.66
N SER A 176 -16.57 0.58 14.97
CA SER A 176 -15.66 -0.56 15.00
C SER A 176 -14.49 -0.35 14.04
N THR A 177 -13.32 -0.89 14.38
CA THR A 177 -12.14 -0.91 13.50
C THR A 177 -12.46 -1.54 12.14
N ALA A 178 -13.21 -2.64 12.13
CA ALA A 178 -13.57 -3.36 10.91
C ALA A 178 -14.41 -2.49 9.96
N GLU A 179 -15.41 -1.74 10.48
CA GLU A 179 -16.24 -0.86 9.67
C GLU A 179 -15.45 0.31 9.08
N LEU A 180 -14.61 0.96 9.88
CA LEU A 180 -13.76 2.05 9.40
C LEU A 180 -12.73 1.55 8.37
N ARG A 181 -12.10 0.38 8.61
CA ARG A 181 -11.17 -0.24 7.67
C ARG A 181 -11.85 -0.56 6.34
N LEU A 182 -13.04 -1.16 6.38
CA LEU A 182 -13.83 -1.46 5.17
C LEU A 182 -14.23 -0.18 4.42
N SER A 183 -14.62 0.87 5.14
CA SER A 183 -14.92 2.19 4.54
C SER A 183 -13.70 2.74 3.81
N MET A 184 -12.52 2.76 4.46
CA MET A 184 -11.27 3.18 3.84
C MET A 184 -10.96 2.37 2.56
N GLN A 185 -11.03 1.04 2.64
CA GLN A 185 -10.73 0.15 1.52
C GLN A 185 -11.66 0.41 0.32
N LYS A 186 -12.96 0.54 0.56
CA LYS A 186 -13.96 0.82 -0.48
C LYS A 186 -13.71 2.19 -1.13
N THR A 187 -13.45 3.22 -0.34
CA THR A 187 -13.16 4.56 -0.86
C THR A 187 -11.87 4.55 -1.69
N MET A 188 -10.79 3.97 -1.19
CA MET A 188 -9.53 3.90 -1.93
C MET A 188 -9.69 3.12 -3.24
N GLN A 189 -10.43 2.00 -3.24
CA GLN A 189 -10.69 1.20 -4.44
C GLN A 189 -11.57 1.93 -5.46
N SER A 190 -12.60 2.65 -5.02
CA SER A 190 -13.55 3.31 -5.94
C SER A 190 -13.10 4.70 -6.40
N LYS A 191 -12.34 5.43 -5.56
CA LYS A 191 -12.01 6.85 -5.81
C LYS A 191 -10.55 7.09 -6.16
N CYS A 192 -9.63 6.23 -5.71
CA CYS A 192 -8.18 6.43 -5.85
C CYS A 192 -7.45 5.24 -6.50
N ALA A 193 -8.18 4.38 -7.23
CA ALA A 193 -7.62 3.19 -7.89
C ALA A 193 -6.93 3.52 -9.23
N VAL A 194 -7.16 2.68 -10.24
CA VAL A 194 -6.44 2.71 -11.53
C VAL A 194 -6.74 3.96 -12.34
N PHE A 195 -8.02 4.35 -12.44
CA PHE A 195 -8.45 5.55 -13.16
C PHE A 195 -8.88 6.64 -12.18
N ARG A 196 -8.38 7.85 -12.40
CA ARG A 196 -8.54 8.98 -11.50
C ARG A 196 -9.02 10.21 -12.26
N THR A 197 -9.93 10.96 -11.66
CA THR A 197 -10.38 12.27 -12.12
C THR A 197 -10.41 13.25 -10.95
N GLU A 198 -10.39 14.54 -11.21
CA GLU A 198 -10.54 15.59 -10.20
C GLU A 198 -11.73 15.33 -9.27
N LYS A 199 -12.88 15.00 -9.89
CA LYS A 199 -14.11 14.72 -9.16
C LYS A 199 -13.97 13.52 -8.23
N ASN A 200 -13.51 12.37 -8.75
CA ASN A 200 -13.37 11.14 -7.95
C ASN A 200 -12.37 11.30 -6.82
N LEU A 201 -11.23 11.94 -7.10
CA LEU A 201 -10.21 12.15 -6.08
C LEU A 201 -10.67 13.13 -5.00
N LYS A 202 -11.41 14.19 -5.37
CA LYS A 202 -11.97 15.11 -4.36
C LYS A 202 -12.99 14.41 -3.47
N GLU A 203 -13.90 13.64 -4.04
CA GLU A 203 -14.83 12.82 -3.26
C GLU A 203 -14.07 11.84 -2.35
N GLY A 204 -13.00 11.21 -2.86
CA GLY A 204 -12.12 10.32 -2.10
C GLY A 204 -11.44 11.01 -0.93
N VAL A 205 -10.93 12.24 -1.11
CA VAL A 205 -10.37 13.07 -0.03
C VAL A 205 -11.40 13.31 1.07
N ASP A 206 -12.61 13.72 0.70
CA ASP A 206 -13.68 14.01 1.65
C ASP A 206 -14.12 12.75 2.43
N GLU A 207 -14.26 11.61 1.74
CA GLU A 207 -14.64 10.33 2.34
C GLU A 207 -13.54 9.76 3.26
N ILE A 208 -12.27 9.81 2.84
CA ILE A 208 -11.14 9.34 3.65
C ILE A 208 -10.98 10.21 4.90
N LYS A 209 -11.14 11.54 4.76
CA LYS A 209 -11.14 12.44 5.90
C LYS A 209 -12.23 12.08 6.91
N LYS A 210 -13.46 11.85 6.44
CA LYS A 210 -14.56 11.39 7.30
C LYS A 210 -14.23 10.08 8.02
N THR A 211 -13.61 9.14 7.33
CA THR A 211 -13.18 7.86 7.92
C THR A 211 -12.07 8.08 8.94
N TYR A 212 -11.12 8.97 8.66
CA TYR A 212 -10.06 9.36 9.60
C TYR A 212 -10.62 10.03 10.88
N ASP A 213 -11.54 10.98 10.72
CA ASP A 213 -12.22 11.64 11.84
C ASP A 213 -13.03 10.62 12.69
N GLY A 214 -13.49 9.53 12.06
CA GLY A 214 -14.15 8.41 12.73
C GLY A 214 -13.27 7.69 13.77
N MET A 215 -11.95 7.83 13.71
CA MET A 215 -11.00 7.30 14.70
C MET A 215 -11.21 7.91 16.08
N ASP A 216 -11.69 9.13 16.20
CA ASP A 216 -11.96 9.78 17.49
C ASP A 216 -13.10 9.10 18.26
N SER A 217 -13.93 8.33 17.58
CA SER A 217 -15.03 7.56 18.16
C SER A 217 -14.85 6.04 17.97
N ILE A 218 -13.61 5.56 17.91
CA ILE A 218 -13.32 4.13 17.75
C ILE A 218 -13.64 3.35 19.02
N SER A 219 -13.96 2.06 18.88
CA SER A 219 -14.27 1.16 19.98
C SER A 219 -13.40 -0.09 19.89
N VAL A 220 -12.70 -0.41 20.97
CA VAL A 220 -11.96 -1.65 21.17
C VAL A 220 -12.64 -2.45 22.27
N LYS A 221 -13.09 -3.65 21.96
CA LYS A 221 -13.85 -4.51 22.88
C LYS A 221 -12.95 -5.36 23.76
N ASP A 222 -11.94 -5.98 23.18
CA ASP A 222 -10.94 -6.75 23.92
C ASP A 222 -9.84 -5.83 24.43
N ARG A 223 -9.67 -5.79 25.75
CA ARG A 223 -8.66 -4.97 26.46
C ARG A 223 -7.53 -5.79 27.05
N SER A 224 -7.52 -7.09 26.80
CA SER A 224 -6.44 -7.97 27.24
C SER A 224 -5.12 -7.59 26.58
N LEU A 225 -4.01 -8.11 27.11
CA LEU A 225 -2.67 -7.94 26.51
C LEU A 225 -2.14 -9.23 25.89
N VAL A 226 -2.95 -10.28 25.83
CA VAL A 226 -2.55 -11.59 25.33
C VAL A 226 -3.36 -11.94 24.08
N PHE A 227 -2.68 -12.07 22.94
CA PHE A 227 -3.29 -12.38 21.64
C PHE A 227 -4.49 -11.48 21.26
N ASN A 228 -4.43 -10.20 21.62
CA ASN A 228 -5.49 -9.24 21.37
C ASN A 228 -5.44 -8.74 19.92
N THR A 229 -6.10 -9.46 19.02
CA THR A 229 -6.19 -9.08 17.60
C THR A 229 -7.02 -7.82 17.37
N ASP A 230 -8.03 -7.54 18.21
CA ASP A 230 -8.84 -6.33 18.13
C ASP A 230 -7.98 -5.05 18.32
N LEU A 231 -7.11 -5.06 19.32
CA LEU A 231 -6.18 -3.96 19.57
C LEU A 231 -5.10 -3.85 18.48
N VAL A 232 -4.52 -4.98 18.04
CA VAL A 232 -3.50 -4.98 16.98
C VAL A 232 -4.08 -4.42 15.68
N GLU A 233 -5.26 -4.88 15.27
CA GLU A 233 -5.98 -4.38 14.09
C GLU A 233 -6.29 -2.88 14.18
N THR A 234 -6.59 -2.37 15.38
CA THR A 234 -6.83 -0.95 15.62
C THR A 234 -5.56 -0.12 15.51
N LEU A 235 -4.45 -0.60 16.08
CA LEU A 235 -3.14 0.06 15.95
C LEU A 235 -2.63 0.08 14.51
N GLU A 236 -2.83 -1.02 13.78
CA GLU A 236 -2.53 -1.08 12.34
C GLU A 236 -3.41 -0.12 11.55
N PHE A 237 -4.69 -0.05 11.87
CA PHE A 237 -5.61 0.83 11.17
C PHE A 237 -5.27 2.31 11.36
N ASP A 238 -4.84 2.73 12.57
CA ASP A 238 -4.35 4.10 12.80
C ASP A 238 -3.16 4.46 11.87
N ASN A 239 -2.31 3.49 11.56
CA ASN A 239 -1.23 3.68 10.60
C ASN A 239 -1.73 3.67 9.14
N LEU A 240 -2.60 2.74 8.79
CA LEU A 240 -3.14 2.58 7.42
C LEU A 240 -3.95 3.79 6.98
N ILE A 241 -4.81 4.33 7.83
CA ILE A 241 -5.65 5.48 7.47
C ILE A 241 -4.81 6.73 7.18
N ARG A 242 -3.69 6.92 7.88
CA ARG A 242 -2.75 8.03 7.61
C ARG A 242 -2.08 7.88 6.24
N GLN A 243 -1.74 6.64 5.84
CA GLN A 243 -1.22 6.36 4.51
C GLN A 243 -2.29 6.61 3.43
N ALA A 244 -3.54 6.24 3.69
CA ALA A 244 -4.65 6.50 2.77
C ALA A 244 -4.87 8.01 2.56
N VAL A 245 -4.88 8.81 3.65
CA VAL A 245 -4.96 10.27 3.58
C VAL A 245 -3.83 10.83 2.72
N THR A 246 -2.59 10.46 3.01
CA THR A 246 -1.41 10.93 2.26
C THR A 246 -1.50 10.56 0.79
N THR A 247 -1.93 9.34 0.48
CA THR A 247 -2.03 8.84 -0.90
C THR A 247 -3.09 9.57 -1.69
N VAL A 248 -4.31 9.72 -1.16
CA VAL A 248 -5.41 10.37 -1.88
C VAL A 248 -5.18 11.87 -2.07
N GLU A 249 -4.65 12.56 -1.04
CA GLU A 249 -4.28 13.96 -1.12
C GLU A 249 -3.17 14.20 -2.17
N SER A 250 -2.12 13.40 -2.13
CA SER A 250 -1.04 13.49 -3.12
C SER A 250 -1.55 13.23 -4.54
N ALA A 251 -2.44 12.24 -4.73
CA ALA A 251 -3.05 11.95 -6.02
C ALA A 251 -3.97 13.08 -6.50
N TYR A 252 -4.72 13.73 -5.60
CA TYR A 252 -5.60 14.85 -5.92
C TYR A 252 -4.81 16.07 -6.39
N HIS A 253 -3.72 16.40 -5.71
CA HIS A 253 -2.89 17.56 -6.03
C HIS A 253 -1.99 17.35 -7.25
N ARG A 254 -1.67 16.10 -7.62
CA ARG A 254 -0.82 15.78 -8.76
C ARG A 254 -1.61 15.81 -10.06
N LYS A 255 -1.46 16.92 -10.82
CA LYS A 255 -2.22 17.20 -12.07
C LYS A 255 -1.46 16.77 -13.32
N GLU A 256 -1.05 15.51 -13.35
CA GLU A 256 -0.39 14.85 -14.48
C GLU A 256 -0.75 13.38 -14.53
N SER A 257 -0.39 12.68 -15.60
CA SER A 257 -0.34 11.22 -15.67
C SER A 257 1.10 10.75 -15.80
N ARG A 258 1.53 9.86 -14.84
CA ARG A 258 2.91 9.36 -14.80
C ARG A 258 2.94 7.96 -14.17
N GLY A 259 3.36 6.96 -14.93
CA GLY A 259 3.42 5.57 -14.48
C GLY A 259 2.06 5.04 -14.07
N ALA A 260 1.94 4.58 -12.82
CA ALA A 260 0.67 4.07 -12.28
C ALA A 260 -0.35 5.16 -11.95
N HIS A 261 0.08 6.41 -11.79
CA HIS A 261 -0.83 7.55 -11.60
C HIS A 261 -1.43 7.96 -12.93
N ALA A 262 -2.66 7.53 -13.21
CA ALA A 262 -3.39 7.84 -14.45
C ALA A 262 -4.57 8.79 -14.15
N ARG A 263 -4.47 10.01 -14.68
CA ARG A 263 -5.50 11.06 -14.60
C ARG A 263 -6.17 11.22 -15.97
N ASP A 264 -7.45 10.87 -16.07
CA ASP A 264 -8.21 11.02 -17.32
C ASP A 264 -8.35 12.48 -17.72
N ASP A 265 -8.42 13.37 -16.75
CA ASP A 265 -8.51 14.83 -16.90
C ASP A 265 -7.14 15.51 -17.11
N TYR A 266 -6.03 14.84 -16.78
CA TYR A 266 -4.65 15.28 -17.01
C TYR A 266 -3.81 14.16 -17.64
N PRO A 267 -4.08 13.78 -18.92
CA PRO A 267 -3.48 12.58 -19.51
C PRO A 267 -2.00 12.72 -19.86
N LYS A 268 -1.45 13.92 -19.84
CA LYS A 268 -0.05 14.19 -20.18
C LYS A 268 0.84 14.19 -18.94
N ARG A 269 2.10 13.81 -19.13
CA ARG A 269 3.17 13.96 -18.14
C ARG A 269 3.60 15.43 -18.07
N ASP A 270 3.88 15.89 -16.88
CA ASP A 270 4.47 17.21 -16.60
C ASP A 270 5.92 17.01 -16.13
N ASP A 271 6.88 17.55 -16.86
CA ASP A 271 8.31 17.43 -16.58
C ASP A 271 8.94 18.76 -16.10
N GLU A 272 8.15 19.80 -15.81
CA GLU A 272 8.59 21.09 -15.29
C GLU A 272 8.69 21.16 -13.76
#